data_c6a38c4f6addc027388ec71ffe6d13d7
#
_entry.id   c6a38c4f6addc027388ec71ffe6d13d7
#
_cell.length_a   1.000
_cell.length_b   1.000
_cell.length_c   1.000
_cell.angle_alpha   90.00
_cell.angle_beta   90.00
_cell.angle_gamma   90.00
#
_symmetry.space_group_name_H-M   'P 1'
#
loop_
_entity.id
_entity.type
_entity.pdbx_description
1 polymer ?
#
loop_
_entity_poly.entity_id
_entity_poly.type
_entity_poly.pdbx_seq_one_letter_code
_entity_poly.pdbx_strand_id
1 'polypeptide(L)'
;MKKKEYKRITTNSLLEMKKSKEKISMLTAYDYTLARIVDSSGIDILLVGDSASNVMAGHETTLPITLDQMIYHASSVVRAIKRCLVVVDLPFGTYQGNSKKALASAIRIMKESGAHSVKLEGGEEISDSIKRILTAGIPVMGHLGLTPQSIYKFGTYTVRACLLYTSPSPRDRYI
;
A
#
# COMPACT_ATOMS: atom_id res chain seq x y z
N MET A 1 -22.65 22.90 -17.45
CA MET A 1 -21.62 22.62 -16.42
C MET A 1 -20.37 22.06 -17.12
N LYS A 2 -19.21 22.76 -17.05
CA LYS A 2 -17.94 22.23 -17.58
C LYS A 2 -17.57 20.98 -16.78
N LYS A 3 -17.41 19.82 -17.44
CA LYS A 3 -16.82 18.63 -16.83
C LYS A 3 -15.44 19.01 -16.29
N LYS A 4 -15.25 18.94 -14.97
CA LYS A 4 -13.92 19.08 -14.38
C LYS A 4 -13.07 17.93 -14.91
N GLU A 5 -12.10 18.24 -15.74
CA GLU A 5 -11.13 17.27 -16.23
C GLU A 5 -10.18 16.92 -15.08
N TYR A 6 -10.35 15.73 -14.51
CA TYR A 6 -9.51 15.25 -13.41
C TYR A 6 -8.22 14.66 -13.98
N LYS A 7 -7.09 15.36 -13.78
CA LYS A 7 -5.78 14.78 -14.09
C LYS A 7 -5.50 13.65 -13.09
N ARG A 8 -5.30 12.42 -13.58
CA ARG A 8 -4.98 11.26 -12.76
C ARG A 8 -3.62 11.41 -12.10
N ILE A 9 -3.53 11.09 -10.82
CA ILE A 9 -2.26 11.02 -10.08
C ILE A 9 -1.51 9.74 -10.49
N THR A 10 -0.23 9.90 -10.78
CA THR A 10 0.69 8.82 -11.15
C THR A 10 1.91 8.85 -10.23
N THR A 11 2.74 7.82 -10.27
CA THR A 11 4.03 7.81 -9.55
C THR A 11 4.92 8.99 -9.95
N ASN A 12 4.89 9.39 -11.22
CA ASN A 12 5.62 10.58 -11.68
C ASN A 12 5.04 11.88 -11.09
N SER A 13 3.71 11.98 -11.00
CA SER A 13 3.06 13.14 -10.33
C SER A 13 3.54 13.28 -8.88
N LEU A 14 3.64 12.15 -8.15
CA LEU A 14 4.14 12.17 -6.77
C LEU A 14 5.61 12.60 -6.67
N LEU A 15 6.43 12.22 -7.65
CA LEU A 15 7.83 12.69 -7.71
C LEU A 15 7.93 14.20 -7.92
N GLU A 16 7.09 14.76 -8.80
CA GLU A 16 7.05 16.22 -9.04
C GLU A 16 6.54 16.95 -7.81
N MET A 17 5.48 16.48 -7.14
CA MET A 17 5.00 17.03 -5.88
C MET A 17 6.10 17.05 -4.82
N LYS A 18 6.87 15.96 -4.69
CA LYS A 18 7.99 15.89 -3.75
C LYS A 18 9.08 16.92 -4.09
N LYS A 19 9.44 17.10 -5.37
CA LYS A 19 10.41 18.11 -5.81
C LYS A 19 9.96 19.52 -5.50
N SER A 20 8.67 19.80 -5.70
CA SER A 20 8.05 21.11 -5.41
C SER A 20 7.76 21.31 -3.91
N LYS A 21 8.08 20.36 -3.05
CA LYS A 21 7.77 20.37 -1.60
C LYS A 21 6.27 20.43 -1.30
N GLU A 22 5.44 19.99 -2.25
CA GLU A 22 4.00 19.85 -2.06
C GLU A 22 3.69 18.64 -1.20
N LYS A 23 2.74 18.77 -0.27
CA LYS A 23 2.33 17.65 0.60
C LYS A 23 1.50 16.66 -0.20
N ILE A 24 1.80 15.37 -0.03
CA ILE A 24 1.05 14.26 -0.62
C ILE A 24 0.09 13.73 0.43
N SER A 25 -1.20 13.71 0.11
CA SER A 25 -2.26 13.21 0.99
C SER A 25 -2.62 11.76 0.66
N MET A 26 -2.77 10.92 1.70
CA MET A 26 -3.16 9.53 1.55
C MET A 26 -4.21 9.15 2.60
N LEU A 27 -5.27 8.47 2.16
CA LEU A 27 -6.31 7.90 3.04
C LEU A 27 -6.62 6.46 2.62
N THR A 28 -7.16 5.68 3.57
CA THR A 28 -7.64 4.32 3.30
C THR A 28 -9.08 4.33 2.79
N ALA A 29 -9.40 3.39 1.89
CA ALA A 29 -10.77 3.05 1.52
C ALA A 29 -10.84 1.58 1.10
N TYR A 30 -11.98 0.92 1.37
CA TYR A 30 -12.14 -0.51 1.16
C TYR A 30 -13.36 -0.87 0.31
N ASP A 31 -14.19 0.09 -0.02
CA ASP A 31 -15.42 -0.09 -0.80
C ASP A 31 -15.61 1.02 -1.84
N TYR A 32 -16.55 0.78 -2.75
CA TYR A 32 -16.87 1.70 -3.84
C TYR A 32 -17.39 3.05 -3.36
N THR A 33 -18.25 3.07 -2.36
CA THR A 33 -18.96 4.30 -1.95
C THR A 33 -17.99 5.25 -1.24
N LEU A 34 -17.22 4.74 -0.27
CA LEU A 34 -16.23 5.54 0.46
C LEU A 34 -15.11 6.00 -0.49
N ALA A 35 -14.60 5.12 -1.35
CA ALA A 35 -13.55 5.49 -2.31
C ALA A 35 -13.98 6.63 -3.23
N ARG A 36 -15.23 6.64 -3.72
CA ARG A 36 -15.78 7.73 -4.54
C ARG A 36 -15.86 9.07 -3.78
N ILE A 37 -16.24 9.04 -2.51
CA ILE A 37 -16.29 10.23 -1.66
C ILE A 37 -14.89 10.78 -1.46
N VAL A 38 -13.94 9.93 -1.07
CA VAL A 38 -12.56 10.31 -0.81
C VAL A 38 -11.86 10.82 -2.09
N ASP A 39 -12.05 10.16 -3.24
CA ASP A 39 -11.49 10.63 -4.53
C ASP A 39 -12.02 12.02 -4.89
N SER A 40 -13.31 12.31 -4.64
CA SER A 40 -13.92 13.59 -4.92
C SER A 40 -13.42 14.72 -4.01
N SER A 41 -12.89 14.42 -2.84
CA SER A 41 -12.32 15.40 -1.89
C SER A 41 -10.93 15.90 -2.27
N GLY A 42 -10.29 15.31 -3.28
CA GLY A 42 -8.99 15.75 -3.80
C GLY A 42 -7.78 15.08 -3.17
N ILE A 43 -7.97 13.96 -2.46
CA ILE A 43 -6.87 13.11 -1.94
C ILE A 43 -6.02 12.58 -3.10
N ASP A 44 -4.71 12.46 -2.90
CA ASP A 44 -3.78 12.04 -3.95
C ASP A 44 -3.65 10.53 -4.07
N ILE A 45 -3.63 9.83 -2.93
CA ILE A 45 -3.46 8.37 -2.87
C ILE A 45 -4.60 7.75 -2.08
N LEU A 46 -5.18 6.67 -2.61
CA LEU A 46 -6.05 5.76 -1.86
C LEU A 46 -5.28 4.47 -1.56
N LEU A 47 -5.26 4.10 -0.28
CA LEU A 47 -4.69 2.85 0.18
C LEU A 47 -5.80 1.83 0.42
N VAL A 48 -5.72 0.68 -0.24
CA VAL A 48 -6.45 -0.52 0.15
C VAL A 48 -5.53 -1.32 1.05
N GLY A 49 -5.65 -1.07 2.36
CA GLY A 49 -4.79 -1.68 3.37
C GLY A 49 -5.26 -3.07 3.79
N ASP A 50 -4.33 -3.93 4.20
CA ASP A 50 -4.66 -5.21 4.84
C ASP A 50 -5.38 -5.04 6.19
N SER A 51 -5.39 -3.81 6.74
CA SER A 51 -6.27 -3.39 7.83
C SER A 51 -7.77 -3.57 7.54
N ALA A 52 -8.16 -3.86 6.29
CA ALA A 52 -9.50 -4.38 5.98
C ALA A 52 -9.85 -5.63 6.80
N SER A 53 -8.86 -6.44 7.17
CA SER A 53 -9.01 -7.55 8.12
C SER A 53 -9.66 -7.11 9.43
N ASN A 54 -9.22 -5.98 9.98
CA ASN A 54 -9.75 -5.44 11.23
C ASN A 54 -11.08 -4.71 11.01
N VAL A 55 -11.09 -3.70 10.11
CA VAL A 55 -12.18 -2.73 10.03
C VAL A 55 -13.36 -3.20 9.20
N MET A 56 -13.17 -4.17 8.31
CA MET A 56 -14.23 -4.72 7.47
C MET A 56 -14.66 -6.12 7.92
N ALA A 57 -13.71 -6.97 8.34
CA ALA A 57 -13.99 -8.35 8.73
C ALA A 57 -14.03 -8.57 10.24
N GLY A 58 -13.60 -7.60 11.07
CA GLY A 58 -13.65 -7.66 12.53
C GLY A 58 -12.60 -8.56 13.17
N HIS A 59 -11.53 -8.91 12.45
CA HIS A 59 -10.42 -9.69 13.02
C HIS A 59 -9.55 -8.83 13.95
N GLU A 60 -8.88 -9.46 14.91
CA GLU A 60 -7.98 -8.76 15.85
C GLU A 60 -6.70 -8.24 15.18
N THR A 61 -6.26 -8.88 14.10
CA THR A 61 -5.02 -8.54 13.38
C THR A 61 -5.24 -8.46 11.88
N THR A 62 -4.25 -7.93 11.16
CA THR A 62 -4.28 -7.89 9.68
C THR A 62 -3.95 -9.23 9.03
N LEU A 63 -3.45 -10.22 9.81
CA LEU A 63 -2.92 -11.48 9.28
C LEU A 63 -3.94 -12.39 8.55
N PRO A 64 -5.22 -12.46 8.95
CA PRO A 64 -6.18 -13.40 8.35
C PRO A 64 -6.61 -13.06 6.93
N ILE A 65 -6.49 -11.78 6.50
CA ILE A 65 -7.00 -11.36 5.18
C ILE A 65 -6.25 -12.07 4.05
N THR A 66 -7.01 -12.59 3.09
CA THR A 66 -6.46 -13.32 1.94
C THR A 66 -6.17 -12.39 0.76
N LEU A 67 -5.35 -12.87 -0.18
CA LEU A 67 -5.08 -12.15 -1.43
C LEU A 67 -6.35 -11.90 -2.24
N ASP A 68 -7.28 -12.87 -2.26
CA ASP A 68 -8.55 -12.76 -2.99
C ASP A 68 -9.46 -11.68 -2.38
N GLN A 69 -9.50 -11.59 -1.05
CA GLN A 69 -10.23 -10.51 -0.36
C GLN A 69 -9.61 -9.14 -0.64
N MET A 70 -8.28 -9.04 -0.66
CA MET A 70 -7.60 -7.80 -1.03
C MET A 70 -7.92 -7.40 -2.47
N ILE A 71 -7.95 -8.34 -3.42
CA ILE A 71 -8.32 -8.11 -4.81
C ILE A 71 -9.78 -7.64 -4.91
N TYR A 72 -10.70 -8.23 -4.14
CA TYR A 72 -12.10 -7.82 -4.08
C TYR A 72 -12.25 -6.36 -3.64
N HIS A 73 -11.63 -5.97 -2.52
CA HIS A 73 -11.65 -4.59 -2.03
C HIS A 73 -10.99 -3.64 -3.03
N ALA A 74 -9.82 -3.99 -3.54
CA ALA A 74 -9.08 -3.17 -4.51
C ALA A 74 -9.88 -2.93 -5.80
N SER A 75 -10.54 -3.97 -6.33
CA SER A 75 -11.42 -3.87 -7.50
C SER A 75 -12.58 -2.90 -7.28
N SER A 76 -13.15 -2.92 -6.07
CA SER A 76 -14.25 -2.03 -5.69
C SER A 76 -13.79 -0.57 -5.65
N VAL A 77 -12.62 -0.32 -5.05
CA VAL A 77 -12.00 1.01 -4.97
C VAL A 77 -11.61 1.53 -6.35
N VAL A 78 -10.92 0.72 -7.17
CA VAL A 78 -10.46 1.12 -8.50
C VAL A 78 -11.62 1.53 -9.42
N ARG A 79 -12.76 0.82 -9.36
CA ARG A 79 -13.96 1.21 -10.13
C ARG A 79 -14.56 2.55 -9.71
N ALA A 80 -14.31 2.98 -8.49
CA ALA A 80 -14.90 4.20 -7.92
C ALA A 80 -14.14 5.48 -8.26
N ILE A 81 -12.81 5.38 -8.48
CA ILE A 81 -11.91 6.53 -8.55
C ILE A 81 -11.76 7.08 -9.98
N LYS A 82 -11.45 8.37 -10.04
CA LYS A 82 -11.12 9.09 -11.29
C LYS A 82 -9.74 9.74 -11.24
N ARG A 83 -9.29 10.15 -10.06
CA ARG A 83 -8.08 10.95 -9.86
C ARG A 83 -7.00 10.20 -9.08
N CYS A 84 -7.32 9.60 -7.94
CA CYS A 84 -6.35 9.04 -7.01
C CYS A 84 -5.45 7.95 -7.63
N LEU A 85 -4.22 7.88 -7.14
CA LEU A 85 -3.39 6.68 -7.31
C LEU A 85 -3.83 5.65 -6.28
N VAL A 86 -4.11 4.41 -6.70
CA VAL A 86 -4.49 3.32 -5.80
C VAL A 86 -3.30 2.45 -5.50
N VAL A 87 -3.00 2.31 -4.21
CA VAL A 87 -1.98 1.42 -3.64
C VAL A 87 -2.68 0.29 -2.90
N VAL A 88 -2.23 -0.95 -3.06
CA VAL A 88 -2.84 -2.13 -2.43
C VAL A 88 -1.79 -2.89 -1.63
N ASP A 89 -2.09 -3.22 -0.38
CA ASP A 89 -1.22 -4.03 0.44
C ASP A 89 -1.16 -5.48 -0.06
N LEU A 90 0.05 -6.03 -0.13
CA LEU A 90 0.25 -7.46 -0.21
C LEU A 90 -0.01 -8.06 1.19
N PRO A 91 -1.00 -8.96 1.35
CA PRO A 91 -1.30 -9.52 2.66
C PRO A 91 -0.19 -10.46 3.15
N PHE A 92 -0.18 -10.67 4.46
CA PHE A 92 0.79 -11.56 5.11
C PHE A 92 0.85 -12.94 4.45
N GLY A 93 2.06 -13.50 4.35
CA GLY A 93 2.31 -14.81 3.75
C GLY A 93 2.38 -14.81 2.21
N THR A 94 2.17 -13.66 1.55
CA THR A 94 2.18 -13.59 0.08
C THR A 94 3.51 -13.12 -0.51
N TYR A 95 4.42 -12.54 0.29
CA TYR A 95 5.67 -11.98 -0.21
C TYR A 95 6.89 -12.26 0.68
N GLN A 96 6.67 -12.71 1.92
CA GLN A 96 7.77 -13.06 2.83
C GLN A 96 8.44 -14.37 2.38
N GLY A 97 9.76 -14.39 2.39
CA GLY A 97 10.57 -15.58 2.16
C GLY A 97 10.64 -16.14 0.73
N ASN A 98 9.84 -15.64 -0.22
CA ASN A 98 9.89 -16.10 -1.62
C ASN A 98 9.54 -14.98 -2.62
N SER A 99 10.57 -14.45 -3.29
CA SER A 99 10.42 -13.36 -4.24
C SER A 99 9.63 -13.71 -5.52
N LYS A 100 9.61 -14.98 -5.93
CA LYS A 100 8.78 -15.44 -7.08
C LYS A 100 7.31 -15.43 -6.70
N LYS A 101 6.97 -15.89 -5.48
CA LYS A 101 5.60 -15.84 -4.95
C LYS A 101 5.15 -14.39 -4.76
N ALA A 102 6.03 -13.52 -4.26
CA ALA A 102 5.77 -12.09 -4.13
C ALA A 102 5.39 -11.45 -5.47
N LEU A 103 6.15 -11.72 -6.52
CA LEU A 103 5.83 -11.23 -7.86
C LEU A 103 4.50 -11.78 -8.38
N ALA A 104 4.23 -13.07 -8.22
CA ALA A 104 2.96 -13.67 -8.64
C ALA A 104 1.77 -13.01 -7.93
N SER A 105 1.87 -12.76 -6.64
CA SER A 105 0.84 -12.07 -5.85
C SER A 105 0.65 -10.63 -6.30
N ALA A 106 1.74 -9.89 -6.56
CA ALA A 106 1.68 -8.52 -7.07
C ALA A 106 1.03 -8.46 -8.46
N ILE A 107 1.37 -9.40 -9.37
CA ILE A 107 0.76 -9.50 -10.70
C ILE A 107 -0.76 -9.74 -10.58
N ARG A 108 -1.20 -10.61 -9.67
CA ARG A 108 -2.62 -10.85 -9.44
C ARG A 108 -3.34 -9.57 -9.00
N ILE A 109 -2.82 -8.86 -8.01
CA ILE A 109 -3.40 -7.57 -7.59
C ILE A 109 -3.52 -6.61 -8.78
N MET A 110 -2.43 -6.39 -9.52
CA MET A 110 -2.43 -5.45 -10.64
C MET A 110 -3.42 -5.83 -11.74
N LYS A 111 -3.43 -7.09 -12.16
CA LYS A 111 -4.26 -7.58 -13.27
C LYS A 111 -5.74 -7.72 -12.90
N GLU A 112 -6.03 -8.25 -11.71
CA GLU A 112 -7.40 -8.60 -11.34
C GLU A 112 -8.15 -7.42 -10.74
N SER A 113 -7.46 -6.47 -10.09
CA SER A 113 -8.10 -5.27 -9.52
C SER A 113 -7.95 -4.01 -10.35
N GLY A 114 -6.92 -3.91 -11.18
CA GLY A 114 -6.56 -2.68 -11.88
C GLY A 114 -5.84 -1.66 -11.00
N ALA A 115 -5.29 -2.06 -9.86
CA ALA A 115 -4.50 -1.21 -8.97
C ALA A 115 -3.27 -0.61 -9.67
N HIS A 116 -2.71 0.46 -9.11
CA HIS A 116 -1.61 1.20 -9.72
C HIS A 116 -0.25 0.92 -9.06
N SER A 117 -0.24 0.41 -7.83
CA SER A 117 0.96 0.10 -7.04
C SER A 117 0.63 -0.92 -5.97
N VAL A 118 1.64 -1.62 -5.47
CA VAL A 118 1.51 -2.50 -4.31
C VAL A 118 2.31 -1.96 -3.12
N LYS A 119 1.89 -2.29 -1.88
CA LYS A 119 2.64 -1.96 -0.65
C LYS A 119 3.06 -3.23 0.08
N LEU A 120 4.28 -3.22 0.63
CA LEU A 120 4.88 -4.31 1.39
C LEU A 120 5.45 -3.79 2.70
N GLU A 121 5.33 -4.57 3.76
CA GLU A 121 5.88 -4.28 5.08
C GLU A 121 7.17 -5.07 5.30
N GLY A 122 8.21 -4.39 5.80
CA GLY A 122 9.49 -4.98 6.16
C GLY A 122 10.67 -4.20 5.61
N GLY A 123 11.86 -4.56 6.10
CA GLY A 123 13.13 -3.94 5.75
C GLY A 123 13.94 -4.76 4.75
N GLU A 124 15.20 -5.03 5.13
CA GLU A 124 16.16 -5.72 4.28
C GLU A 124 15.72 -7.15 3.91
N GLU A 125 15.01 -7.82 4.81
CA GLU A 125 14.55 -9.19 4.68
C GLU A 125 13.59 -9.42 3.51
N ILE A 126 12.94 -8.36 3.00
CA ILE A 126 12.03 -8.43 1.84
C ILE A 126 12.61 -7.75 0.59
N SER A 127 13.87 -7.30 0.63
CA SER A 127 14.48 -6.53 -0.46
C SER A 127 14.47 -7.28 -1.80
N ASP A 128 14.67 -8.59 -1.81
CA ASP A 128 14.62 -9.42 -3.03
C ASP A 128 13.22 -9.48 -3.64
N SER A 129 12.18 -9.53 -2.80
CA SER A 129 10.79 -9.45 -3.24
C SER A 129 10.51 -8.10 -3.89
N ILE A 130 10.93 -7.01 -3.26
CA ILE A 130 10.77 -5.64 -3.78
C ILE A 130 11.50 -5.48 -5.12
N LYS A 131 12.77 -5.87 -5.19
CA LYS A 131 13.57 -5.78 -6.43
C LYS A 131 12.90 -6.54 -7.59
N ARG A 132 12.41 -7.76 -7.32
CA ARG A 132 11.75 -8.58 -8.33
C ARG A 132 10.46 -7.97 -8.84
N ILE A 133 9.64 -7.40 -7.96
CA ILE A 133 8.39 -6.71 -8.31
C ILE A 133 8.70 -5.46 -9.14
N LEU A 134 9.66 -4.63 -8.72
CA LEU A 134 10.09 -3.44 -9.45
C LEU A 134 10.64 -3.77 -10.84
N THR A 135 11.45 -4.83 -10.97
CA THR A 135 11.99 -5.29 -12.26
C THR A 135 10.89 -5.70 -13.24
N ALA A 136 9.75 -6.17 -12.75
CA ALA A 136 8.57 -6.47 -13.57
C ALA A 136 7.75 -5.23 -13.95
N GLY A 137 8.19 -4.02 -13.56
CA GLY A 137 7.51 -2.76 -13.88
C GLY A 137 6.37 -2.39 -12.94
N ILE A 138 6.20 -3.07 -11.82
CA ILE A 138 5.14 -2.78 -10.83
C ILE A 138 5.69 -1.80 -9.79
N PRO A 139 5.09 -0.62 -9.60
CA PRO A 139 5.49 0.33 -8.56
C PRO A 139 5.28 -0.25 -7.16
N VAL A 140 6.21 0.04 -6.25
CA VAL A 140 6.19 -0.47 -4.87
C VAL A 140 6.26 0.69 -3.89
N MET A 141 5.40 0.64 -2.87
CA MET A 141 5.47 1.44 -1.65
C MET A 141 6.02 0.58 -0.51
N GLY A 142 7.09 1.03 0.15
CA GLY A 142 7.63 0.37 1.35
C GLY A 142 6.94 0.87 2.62
N HIS A 143 6.78 -0.02 3.62
CA HIS A 143 6.31 0.31 4.95
C HIS A 143 7.34 -0.13 5.99
N LEU A 144 7.93 0.85 6.67
CA LEU A 144 8.94 0.68 7.71
C LEU A 144 8.38 1.18 9.06
N GLY A 145 9.04 0.80 10.15
CA GLY A 145 8.64 1.19 11.50
C GLY A 145 7.75 0.16 12.16
N LEU A 146 6.57 0.57 12.62
CA LEU A 146 5.56 -0.36 13.15
C LEU A 146 4.82 -1.01 11.98
N THR A 147 5.11 -2.28 11.76
CA THR A 147 4.50 -3.09 10.70
C THR A 147 3.45 -4.03 11.32
N PRO A 148 2.14 -3.80 11.10
CA PRO A 148 1.06 -4.61 11.70
C PRO A 148 1.15 -6.10 11.40
N GLN A 149 1.67 -6.49 10.24
CA GLN A 149 1.89 -7.91 9.89
C GLN A 149 2.93 -8.60 10.82
N SER A 150 3.75 -7.82 11.53
CA SER A 150 4.72 -8.32 12.51
C SER A 150 4.24 -8.22 13.96
N ILE A 151 2.93 -8.06 14.20
CA ILE A 151 2.38 -7.77 15.54
C ILE A 151 2.77 -8.81 16.58
N TYR A 152 2.76 -10.08 16.23
CA TYR A 152 3.16 -11.15 17.17
C TYR A 152 4.67 -11.17 17.47
N LYS A 153 5.51 -10.71 16.52
CA LYS A 153 6.94 -10.50 16.76
C LYS A 153 7.18 -9.33 17.72
N PHE A 154 6.36 -8.29 17.62
CA PHE A 154 6.51 -7.09 18.45
C PHE A 154 5.78 -7.19 19.80
N GLY A 155 4.70 -7.94 19.87
CA GLY A 155 3.88 -8.10 21.06
C GLY A 155 3.03 -6.89 21.45
N THR A 156 3.22 -5.73 20.78
CA THR A 156 2.49 -4.48 21.06
C THR A 156 2.42 -3.59 19.81
N TYR A 157 1.51 -2.61 19.83
CA TYR A 157 1.41 -1.53 18.81
C TYR A 157 2.23 -0.29 19.19
N THR A 158 3.31 -0.43 19.96
CA THR A 158 4.17 0.71 20.30
C THR A 158 4.92 1.21 19.06
N VAL A 159 5.09 2.53 18.99
CA VAL A 159 5.81 3.19 17.89
C VAL A 159 7.24 2.64 17.81
N ARG A 160 7.65 2.28 16.59
CA ARG A 160 8.99 1.76 16.26
C ARG A 160 9.74 2.77 15.41
N ALA A 161 11.07 2.63 15.37
CA ALA A 161 11.94 3.49 14.58
C ALA A 161 11.83 5.00 14.92
N CYS A 162 11.36 5.33 16.12
CA CYS A 162 11.35 6.71 16.59
C CYS A 162 12.75 7.23 16.97
N LEU A 163 13.71 6.32 17.15
CA LEU A 163 15.11 6.61 17.40
C LEU A 163 15.95 5.84 16.38
N LEU A 164 17.11 6.40 16.03
CA LEU A 164 17.98 5.84 15.00
C LEU A 164 18.33 4.36 15.23
N TYR A 165 18.61 3.98 16.48
CA TYR A 165 18.96 2.61 16.85
C TYR A 165 17.77 1.64 16.89
N THR A 166 16.53 2.14 16.85
CA THR A 166 15.31 1.33 16.76
C THR A 166 14.77 1.22 15.34
N SER A 167 15.39 1.91 14.37
CA SER A 167 15.00 1.86 12.97
C SER A 167 15.31 0.49 12.36
N PRO A 168 14.34 -0.12 11.64
CA PRO A 168 14.57 -1.36 10.89
C PRO A 168 15.36 -1.11 9.60
N SER A 169 15.52 0.14 9.16
CA SER A 169 16.17 0.50 7.91
C SER A 169 17.63 0.87 8.13
N PRO A 170 18.60 0.30 7.35
CA PRO A 170 19.96 0.76 7.34
C PRO A 170 20.11 2.26 7.00
N ARG A 171 19.22 2.77 6.13
CA ARG A 171 19.21 4.18 5.74
C ARG A 171 18.96 5.12 6.92
N ASP A 172 18.12 4.70 7.86
CA ASP A 172 17.78 5.49 9.04
C ASP A 172 18.89 5.45 10.11
N ARG A 173 19.88 4.55 9.96
CA ARG A 173 21.02 4.41 10.87
C ARG A 173 22.19 5.32 10.54
N TYR A 174 22.19 5.95 9.35
CA TYR A 174 23.32 6.71 8.82
C TYR A 174 22.98 8.15 8.40
N ILE A 175 21.87 8.70 8.94
CA ILE A 175 21.49 10.10 8.72
C ILE A 175 22.05 10.99 9.84
#